data_f0cd90fc08e6e9be02487354ee68bf81
#
_entry.id   f0cd90fc08e6e9be02487354ee68bf81
#
_cell.length_a   1.000
_cell.length_b   1.000
_cell.length_c   1.000
_cell.angle_alpha   90.00
_cell.angle_beta   90.00
_cell.angle_gamma   90.00
#
_symmetry.space_group_name_H-M   'P 1'
#
loop_
_entity.id
_entity.type
_entity.pdbx_description
1 polymer ?
#
loop_
_entity_poly.entity_id
_entity_poly.type
_entity_poly.pdbx_seq_one_letter_code
_entity_poly.pdbx_strand_id
1 'polypeptide(L)'
;MKDELLKRLECFKDPDFIFNPGLHKYTYHGDVFQSVTQFIGEFHLPFDTEGKSKKKAEETGFDQQWIKAEWAETNRYANEVGTAVHEWIEYYFKEEWQPLPTNPDIIHRINKFNHVFCKQLHKLEPLVFELRVFSKKWKKAGTIDSLFMKDGKIFILDWKTNKRLLTDEDRDGRWQKLLTPFDSFYKNHHNEYSIQLSMYAAILEEWGFEVGGAYIVYIGPDEEPAKVLKCVDMREYIH
;
A
#
# COMPACT_ATOMS: atom_id res chain seq x y z
N MET A 1 -12.79 -6.54 23.98
CA MET A 1 -11.46 -6.44 23.33
C MET A 1 -11.55 -5.72 21.98
N LYS A 2 -12.40 -6.17 21.02
CA LYS A 2 -12.59 -5.44 19.73
C LYS A 2 -13.11 -4.02 19.94
N ASP A 3 -14.20 -3.85 20.66
CA ASP A 3 -14.81 -2.55 20.91
C ASP A 3 -13.85 -1.59 21.63
N GLU A 4 -13.02 -2.10 22.51
CA GLU A 4 -11.99 -1.33 23.19
C GLU A 4 -10.90 -0.85 22.22
N LEU A 5 -10.42 -1.74 21.32
CA LEU A 5 -9.48 -1.35 20.27
C LEU A 5 -10.09 -0.33 19.31
N LEU A 6 -11.33 -0.51 18.88
CA LEU A 6 -12.04 0.44 18.03
C LEU A 6 -12.15 1.81 18.70
N LYS A 7 -12.52 1.85 20.00
CA LYS A 7 -12.59 3.10 20.78
C LYS A 7 -11.22 3.78 20.88
N ARG A 8 -10.15 3.03 21.07
CA ARG A 8 -8.78 3.57 21.11
C ARG A 8 -8.34 4.12 19.76
N LEU A 9 -8.72 3.48 18.63
CA LEU A 9 -8.40 3.93 17.28
C LEU A 9 -9.05 5.29 16.93
N GLU A 10 -10.08 5.73 17.69
CA GLU A 10 -10.66 7.07 17.56
C GLU A 10 -9.63 8.19 17.80
N CYS A 11 -8.49 7.92 18.44
CA CYS A 11 -7.40 8.89 18.61
C CYS A 11 -6.87 9.44 17.27
N PHE A 12 -7.03 8.69 16.17
CA PHE A 12 -6.67 9.13 14.82
C PHE A 12 -7.72 10.02 14.16
N LYS A 13 -8.92 10.15 14.74
CA LYS A 13 -9.98 11.06 14.28
C LYS A 13 -9.86 12.46 14.91
N ASP A 14 -8.64 12.88 15.24
CA ASP A 14 -8.34 14.20 15.76
C ASP A 14 -8.78 15.28 14.73
N PRO A 15 -9.64 16.24 15.08
CA PRO A 15 -10.16 17.26 14.16
C PRO A 15 -9.08 18.19 13.59
N ASP A 16 -7.94 18.30 14.27
CA ASP A 16 -6.79 19.09 13.79
C ASP A 16 -5.91 18.32 12.80
N PHE A 17 -6.17 17.01 12.63
CA PHE A 17 -5.52 16.19 11.61
C PHE A 17 -6.33 16.20 10.31
N ILE A 18 -5.87 16.96 9.34
CA ILE A 18 -6.57 17.23 8.07
C ILE A 18 -5.83 16.57 6.91
N PHE A 19 -6.57 15.87 6.05
CA PHE A 19 -6.09 15.39 4.77
C PHE A 19 -6.78 16.15 3.64
N ASN A 20 -5.99 16.75 2.76
CA ASN A 20 -6.46 17.36 1.53
C ASN A 20 -6.22 16.40 0.36
N PRO A 21 -7.27 15.74 -0.19
CA PRO A 21 -7.11 14.77 -1.25
C PRO A 21 -6.64 15.38 -2.57
N GLY A 22 -7.05 16.61 -2.89
CA GLY A 22 -6.65 17.29 -4.14
C GLY A 22 -5.17 17.63 -4.20
N LEU A 23 -4.53 17.87 -3.05
CA LEU A 23 -3.11 18.14 -2.94
C LEU A 23 -2.32 16.94 -2.41
N HIS A 24 -2.99 15.85 -2.05
CA HIS A 24 -2.43 14.70 -1.34
C HIS A 24 -1.57 15.13 -0.14
N LYS A 25 -2.10 16.05 0.68
CA LYS A 25 -1.35 16.71 1.74
C LYS A 25 -1.99 16.46 3.10
N TYR A 26 -1.18 16.04 4.05
CA TYR A 26 -1.57 15.90 5.46
C TYR A 26 -1.07 17.10 6.26
N THR A 27 -1.91 17.59 7.17
CA THR A 27 -1.53 18.65 8.13
C THR A 27 -2.06 18.31 9.51
N TYR A 28 -1.33 18.70 10.54
CA TYR A 28 -1.75 18.60 11.94
C TYR A 28 -1.41 19.90 12.65
N HIS A 29 -2.42 20.57 13.25
CA HIS A 29 -2.28 21.93 13.81
C HIS A 29 -1.62 22.94 12.85
N GLY A 30 -1.83 22.80 11.54
CA GLY A 30 -1.22 23.65 10.51
C GLY A 30 0.17 23.20 10.04
N ASP A 31 0.86 22.36 10.76
CA ASP A 31 2.14 21.75 10.34
C ASP A 31 1.92 20.73 9.23
N VAL A 32 2.80 20.73 8.24
CA VAL A 32 2.77 19.73 7.15
C VAL A 32 3.41 18.43 7.62
N PHE A 33 2.70 17.33 7.39
CA PHE A 33 3.19 15.97 7.63
C PHE A 33 3.51 15.31 6.31
N GLN A 34 4.69 14.73 6.21
CA GLN A 34 5.10 14.01 5.01
C GLN A 34 4.28 12.72 4.87
N SER A 35 3.77 12.42 3.67
CA SER A 35 3.12 11.13 3.46
C SER A 35 4.12 9.98 3.53
N VAL A 36 3.66 8.82 4.02
CA VAL A 36 4.49 7.60 4.07
C VAL A 36 4.98 7.22 2.66
N THR A 37 4.18 7.44 1.63
CA THR A 37 4.59 7.21 0.23
C THR A 37 5.73 8.13 -0.20
N GLN A 38 5.68 9.42 0.16
CA GLN A 38 6.79 10.36 -0.11
C GLN A 38 8.06 9.96 0.66
N PHE A 39 7.92 9.53 1.92
CA PHE A 39 9.02 9.04 2.72
C PHE A 39 9.74 7.84 2.06
N ILE A 40 8.99 6.86 1.55
CA ILE A 40 9.58 5.72 0.84
C ILE A 40 10.32 6.17 -0.41
N GLY A 41 9.79 7.16 -1.12
CA GLY A 41 10.39 7.73 -2.33
C GLY A 41 11.80 8.31 -2.12
N GLU A 42 12.20 8.62 -0.89
CA GLU A 42 13.54 9.13 -0.57
C GLU A 42 14.61 8.01 -0.62
N PHE A 43 14.22 6.74 -0.55
CA PHE A 43 15.14 5.61 -0.47
C PHE A 43 15.43 4.91 -1.78
N HIS A 44 15.01 5.48 -2.89
CA HIS A 44 15.37 4.99 -4.22
C HIS A 44 15.50 6.12 -5.23
N LEU A 45 16.32 5.87 -6.25
CA LEU A 45 16.42 6.80 -7.36
C LEU A 45 15.08 6.87 -8.12
N PRO A 46 14.64 8.06 -8.53
CA PRO A 46 13.43 8.21 -9.33
C PRO A 46 13.54 7.44 -10.65
N PHE A 47 12.40 7.04 -11.18
CA PHE A 47 12.36 6.38 -12.48
C PHE A 47 12.76 7.38 -13.58
N ASP A 48 13.82 7.06 -14.32
CA ASP A 48 14.28 7.86 -15.45
C ASP A 48 13.34 7.68 -16.66
N THR A 49 12.24 8.43 -16.65
CA THR A 49 11.24 8.39 -17.73
C THR A 49 11.84 8.84 -19.06
N GLU A 50 12.70 9.88 -19.05
CA GLU A 50 13.28 10.43 -20.27
C GLU A 50 14.25 9.45 -20.93
N GLY A 51 15.25 8.98 -20.19
CA GLY A 51 16.25 8.07 -20.73
C GLY A 51 15.64 6.73 -21.14
N LYS A 52 14.72 6.19 -20.32
CA LYS A 52 14.10 4.89 -20.63
C LYS A 52 13.12 4.96 -21.81
N SER A 53 12.35 6.03 -21.95
CA SER A 53 11.45 6.20 -23.10
C SER A 53 12.23 6.44 -24.39
N LYS A 54 13.34 7.20 -24.33
CA LYS A 54 14.24 7.39 -25.48
C LYS A 54 14.84 6.06 -25.94
N LYS A 55 15.41 5.29 -25.01
CA LYS A 55 15.94 3.94 -25.31
C LYS A 55 14.87 3.05 -25.93
N LYS A 56 13.66 3.04 -25.40
CA LYS A 56 12.53 2.25 -25.92
C LYS A 56 12.14 2.69 -27.33
N ALA A 57 12.16 4.00 -27.62
CA ALA A 57 11.90 4.56 -28.95
C ALA A 57 12.95 4.08 -29.96
N GLU A 58 14.24 4.12 -29.59
CA GLU A 58 15.34 3.59 -30.42
C GLU A 58 15.21 2.10 -30.70
N GLU A 59 14.79 1.29 -29.70
CA GLU A 59 14.61 -0.16 -29.83
C GLU A 59 13.38 -0.55 -30.68
N THR A 60 12.30 0.23 -30.61
CA THR A 60 11.01 -0.14 -31.23
C THR A 60 10.66 0.64 -32.48
N GLY A 61 11.31 1.77 -32.73
CA GLY A 61 10.96 2.69 -33.81
C GLY A 61 9.72 3.54 -33.57
N PHE A 62 9.08 3.43 -32.39
CA PHE A 62 7.96 4.30 -32.02
C PHE A 62 8.44 5.67 -31.56
N ASP A 63 7.56 6.67 -31.71
CA ASP A 63 7.81 8.01 -31.20
C ASP A 63 7.92 8.03 -29.68
N GLN A 64 8.89 8.77 -29.14
CA GLN A 64 9.14 8.84 -27.70
C GLN A 64 7.95 9.42 -26.93
N GLN A 65 7.25 10.42 -27.49
CA GLN A 65 6.08 11.03 -26.83
C GLN A 65 4.91 10.06 -26.81
N TRP A 66 4.73 9.28 -27.86
CA TRP A 66 3.74 8.21 -27.88
C TRP A 66 4.00 7.17 -26.80
N ILE A 67 5.25 6.72 -26.62
CA ILE A 67 5.64 5.77 -25.56
C ILE A 67 5.33 6.34 -24.17
N LYS A 68 5.64 7.60 -23.93
CA LYS A 68 5.32 8.27 -22.65
C LYS A 68 3.81 8.33 -22.40
N ALA A 69 3.03 8.65 -23.43
CA ALA A 69 1.57 8.69 -23.35
C ALA A 69 0.97 7.32 -23.06
N GLU A 70 1.49 6.27 -23.70
CA GLU A 70 1.09 4.88 -23.43
C GLU A 70 1.38 4.47 -21.97
N TRP A 71 2.57 4.83 -21.46
CA TRP A 71 2.91 4.55 -20.04
C TRP A 71 2.02 5.31 -19.08
N ALA A 72 1.72 6.59 -19.37
CA ALA A 72 0.82 7.39 -18.54
C ALA A 72 -0.60 6.80 -18.51
N GLU A 73 -1.11 6.36 -19.67
CA GLU A 73 -2.42 5.73 -19.79
C GLU A 73 -2.46 4.37 -19.06
N THR A 74 -1.42 3.56 -19.19
CA THR A 74 -1.27 2.30 -18.45
C THR A 74 -1.31 2.53 -16.94
N ASN A 75 -0.60 3.55 -16.45
CA ASN A 75 -0.60 3.90 -15.03
C ASN A 75 -1.97 4.41 -14.58
N ARG A 76 -2.62 5.27 -15.38
CA ARG A 76 -3.98 5.76 -15.10
C ARG A 76 -4.96 4.61 -14.93
N TYR A 77 -4.98 3.70 -15.90
CA TYR A 77 -5.85 2.53 -15.87
C TYR A 77 -5.57 1.63 -14.66
N ALA A 78 -4.29 1.35 -14.37
CA ALA A 78 -3.90 0.55 -13.21
C ALA A 78 -4.37 1.18 -11.89
N ASN A 79 -4.26 2.51 -11.77
CA ASN A 79 -4.76 3.24 -10.59
C ASN A 79 -6.27 3.18 -10.48
N GLU A 80 -7.02 3.35 -11.58
CA GLU A 80 -8.49 3.22 -11.59
C GLU A 80 -8.94 1.84 -11.11
N VAL A 81 -8.34 0.79 -11.68
CA VAL A 81 -8.65 -0.59 -11.28
C VAL A 81 -8.29 -0.82 -9.81
N GLY A 82 -7.12 -0.34 -9.37
CA GLY A 82 -6.68 -0.45 -7.99
C GLY A 82 -7.64 0.22 -7.02
N THR A 83 -7.98 1.48 -7.27
CA THR A 83 -8.94 2.24 -6.45
C THR A 83 -10.28 1.52 -6.36
N ALA A 84 -10.84 1.08 -7.48
CA ALA A 84 -12.13 0.40 -7.50
C ALA A 84 -12.12 -0.93 -6.71
N VAL A 85 -10.99 -1.66 -6.73
CA VAL A 85 -10.84 -2.90 -5.92
C VAL A 85 -10.75 -2.58 -4.44
N HIS A 86 -9.98 -1.56 -4.04
CA HIS A 86 -9.88 -1.12 -2.63
C HIS A 86 -11.24 -0.65 -2.11
N GLU A 87 -11.93 0.21 -2.84
CA GLU A 87 -13.28 0.68 -2.50
C GLU A 87 -14.25 -0.50 -2.35
N TRP A 88 -14.20 -1.46 -3.27
CA TRP A 88 -15.07 -2.64 -3.20
C TRP A 88 -14.81 -3.47 -1.94
N ILE A 89 -13.53 -3.68 -1.57
CA ILE A 89 -13.14 -4.40 -0.35
C ILE A 89 -13.60 -3.63 0.90
N GLU A 90 -13.43 -2.32 0.92
CA GLU A 90 -13.88 -1.47 2.02
C GLU A 90 -15.39 -1.59 2.24
N TYR A 91 -16.19 -1.43 1.19
CA TYR A 91 -17.65 -1.55 1.25
C TYR A 91 -18.09 -2.96 1.65
N TYR A 92 -17.41 -4.00 1.15
CA TYR A 92 -17.69 -5.38 1.55
C TYR A 92 -17.62 -5.57 3.06
N PHE A 93 -16.60 -5.02 3.72
CA PHE A 93 -16.44 -5.13 5.17
C PHE A 93 -17.34 -4.19 5.97
N LYS A 94 -17.75 -3.08 5.39
CA LYS A 94 -18.74 -2.16 5.98
C LYS A 94 -20.18 -2.65 5.83
N GLU A 95 -20.39 -3.76 5.11
CA GLU A 95 -21.72 -4.27 4.77
C GLU A 95 -22.58 -3.22 4.02
N GLU A 96 -21.93 -2.32 3.28
CA GLU A 96 -22.57 -1.31 2.48
C GLU A 96 -22.88 -1.83 1.07
N TRP A 97 -24.08 -1.52 0.58
CA TRP A 97 -24.45 -1.90 -0.78
C TRP A 97 -23.64 -1.12 -1.82
N GLN A 98 -23.16 -1.83 -2.83
CA GLN A 98 -22.50 -1.24 -3.98
C GLN A 98 -22.92 -1.97 -5.27
N PRO A 99 -22.97 -1.26 -6.42
CA PRO A 99 -23.24 -1.89 -7.69
C PRO A 99 -22.12 -2.87 -8.05
N LEU A 100 -22.48 -3.97 -8.71
CA LEU A 100 -21.48 -4.89 -9.25
C LEU A 100 -20.66 -4.16 -10.32
N PRO A 101 -19.32 -4.23 -10.26
CA PRO A 101 -18.49 -3.65 -11.30
C PRO A 101 -18.73 -4.34 -12.64
N THR A 102 -18.60 -3.59 -13.73
CA THR A 102 -18.72 -4.12 -15.09
C THR A 102 -17.36 -4.39 -15.74
N ASN A 103 -16.29 -3.80 -15.21
CA ASN A 103 -14.94 -3.99 -15.74
C ASN A 103 -14.43 -5.40 -15.38
N PRO A 104 -14.08 -6.25 -16.40
CA PRO A 104 -13.61 -7.61 -16.17
C PRO A 104 -12.36 -7.70 -15.25
N ASP A 105 -11.45 -6.73 -15.35
CA ASP A 105 -10.23 -6.71 -14.55
C ASP A 105 -10.52 -6.47 -13.06
N ILE A 106 -11.55 -5.68 -12.76
CA ILE A 106 -12.00 -5.44 -11.37
C ILE A 106 -12.70 -6.70 -10.86
N ILE A 107 -13.62 -7.29 -11.66
CA ILE A 107 -14.35 -8.51 -11.29
C ILE A 107 -13.37 -9.66 -11.00
N HIS A 108 -12.36 -9.84 -11.84
CA HIS A 108 -11.33 -10.86 -11.67
C HIS A 108 -10.61 -10.73 -10.32
N ARG A 109 -10.19 -9.51 -9.96
CA ARG A 109 -9.51 -9.26 -8.68
C ARG A 109 -10.42 -9.42 -7.47
N ILE A 110 -11.67 -9.03 -7.57
CA ILE A 110 -12.68 -9.26 -6.51
C ILE A 110 -12.87 -10.76 -6.27
N ASN A 111 -12.95 -11.56 -7.33
CA ASN A 111 -13.05 -13.02 -7.19
C ASN A 111 -11.81 -13.62 -6.51
N LYS A 112 -10.61 -13.13 -6.83
CA LYS A 112 -9.37 -13.53 -6.16
C LYS A 112 -9.36 -13.11 -4.68
N PHE A 113 -9.82 -11.89 -4.36
CA PHE A 113 -9.99 -11.42 -2.99
C PHE A 113 -10.94 -12.35 -2.21
N ASN A 114 -12.13 -12.62 -2.73
CA ASN A 114 -13.11 -13.51 -2.08
C ASN A 114 -12.50 -14.88 -1.77
N HIS A 115 -11.76 -15.45 -2.74
CA HIS A 115 -11.12 -16.74 -2.56
C HIS A 115 -10.05 -16.72 -1.45
N VAL A 116 -9.15 -15.73 -1.44
CA VAL A 116 -8.08 -15.66 -0.43
C VAL A 116 -8.64 -15.32 0.94
N PHE A 117 -9.67 -14.47 1.01
CA PHE A 117 -10.34 -14.15 2.26
C PHE A 117 -10.96 -15.39 2.89
N CYS A 118 -11.77 -16.13 2.14
CA CYS A 118 -12.41 -17.35 2.64
C CYS A 118 -11.41 -18.42 3.08
N LYS A 119 -10.26 -18.54 2.41
CA LYS A 119 -9.29 -19.61 2.71
C LYS A 119 -8.26 -19.23 3.77
N GLN A 120 -7.79 -17.99 3.82
CA GLN A 120 -6.63 -17.62 4.60
C GLN A 120 -6.91 -16.53 5.64
N LEU A 121 -7.79 -15.57 5.33
CA LEU A 121 -7.98 -14.39 6.15
C LEU A 121 -9.23 -14.44 7.05
N HIS A 122 -10.12 -15.42 6.86
CA HIS A 122 -11.39 -15.54 7.59
C HIS A 122 -11.23 -15.68 9.12
N LYS A 123 -10.03 -16.01 9.60
CA LYS A 123 -9.72 -16.09 11.05
C LYS A 123 -9.32 -14.75 11.66
N LEU A 124 -9.13 -13.74 10.83
CA LEU A 124 -8.85 -12.39 11.29
C LEU A 124 -10.16 -11.64 11.45
N GLU A 125 -10.31 -10.94 12.56
CA GLU A 125 -11.49 -10.13 12.83
C GLU A 125 -11.28 -8.71 12.27
N PRO A 126 -12.11 -8.22 11.33
CA PRO A 126 -11.97 -6.89 10.77
C PRO A 126 -12.18 -5.82 11.84
N LEU A 127 -11.33 -4.79 11.85
CA LEU A 127 -11.41 -3.64 12.76
C LEU A 127 -11.84 -2.38 12.01
N VAL A 128 -10.99 -1.87 11.12
CA VAL A 128 -11.19 -0.59 10.42
C VAL A 128 -10.51 -0.61 9.06
N PHE A 129 -11.08 0.14 8.11
CA PHE A 129 -10.61 0.27 6.73
C PHE A 129 -10.37 1.74 6.43
N GLU A 130 -9.40 2.02 5.54
CA GLU A 130 -9.02 3.36 5.11
C GLU A 130 -8.74 4.31 6.29
N LEU A 131 -8.04 3.77 7.32
CA LEU A 131 -7.71 4.54 8.51
C LEU A 131 -6.56 5.50 8.22
N ARG A 132 -6.83 6.79 8.34
CA ARG A 132 -5.78 7.81 8.31
C ARG A 132 -5.05 7.83 9.64
N VAL A 133 -3.73 7.70 9.58
CA VAL A 133 -2.86 7.67 10.77
C VAL A 133 -1.76 8.71 10.66
N PHE A 134 -1.26 9.16 11.80
CA PHE A 134 -0.15 10.12 11.85
C PHE A 134 0.75 9.91 13.05
N SER A 135 2.00 10.29 12.88
CA SER A 135 3.03 10.30 13.92
C SER A 135 3.42 11.73 14.25
N LYS A 136 3.29 12.10 15.51
CA LYS A 136 3.80 13.38 16.03
C LYS A 136 5.33 13.37 16.11
N LYS A 137 5.90 12.21 16.42
CA LYS A 137 7.35 12.01 16.56
C LYS A 137 8.08 12.23 15.24
N TRP A 138 7.62 11.58 14.16
CA TRP A 138 8.30 11.61 12.87
C TRP A 138 7.70 12.61 11.88
N LYS A 139 6.60 13.28 12.23
CA LYS A 139 5.80 14.14 11.31
C LYS A 139 5.46 13.41 10.00
N LYS A 140 5.08 12.14 10.12
CA LYS A 140 4.66 11.29 9.00
C LYS A 140 3.17 10.99 9.12
N ALA A 141 2.50 10.81 7.98
CA ALA A 141 1.10 10.47 7.92
C ALA A 141 0.79 9.58 6.72
N GLY A 142 -0.32 8.87 6.76
CA GLY A 142 -0.78 8.07 5.65
C GLY A 142 -2.14 7.44 5.91
N THR A 143 -2.59 6.62 4.97
CA THR A 143 -3.81 5.85 5.10
C THR A 143 -3.45 4.36 5.09
N ILE A 144 -3.94 3.64 6.09
CA ILE A 144 -3.81 2.19 6.18
C ILE A 144 -5.06 1.57 5.54
N ASP A 145 -4.88 0.71 4.54
CA ASP A 145 -6.00 0.08 3.81
C ASP A 145 -6.91 -0.69 4.75
N SER A 146 -6.34 -1.53 5.62
CA SER A 146 -7.14 -2.33 6.53
C SER A 146 -6.37 -2.77 7.79
N LEU A 147 -7.08 -2.73 8.91
CA LEU A 147 -6.65 -3.29 10.18
C LEU A 147 -7.55 -4.45 10.58
N PHE A 148 -6.93 -5.51 11.00
CA PHE A 148 -7.59 -6.69 11.54
C PHE A 148 -7.09 -6.99 12.94
N MET A 149 -7.86 -7.76 13.70
CA MET A 149 -7.48 -8.24 15.03
C MET A 149 -7.37 -9.76 15.04
N LYS A 150 -6.37 -10.26 15.77
CA LYS A 150 -6.27 -11.64 16.18
C LYS A 150 -5.52 -11.70 17.50
N ASP A 151 -6.05 -12.46 18.46
CA ASP A 151 -5.46 -12.66 19.79
C ASP A 151 -5.08 -11.34 20.50
N GLY A 152 -5.92 -10.29 20.33
CA GLY A 152 -5.74 -8.97 20.94
C GLY A 152 -4.72 -8.06 20.26
N LYS A 153 -4.03 -8.53 19.22
CA LYS A 153 -3.05 -7.75 18.46
C LYS A 153 -3.63 -7.25 17.14
N ILE A 154 -3.14 -6.11 16.69
CA ILE A 154 -3.48 -5.53 15.39
C ILE A 154 -2.61 -6.15 14.29
N PHE A 155 -3.24 -6.49 13.17
CA PHE A 155 -2.60 -6.92 11.94
C PHE A 155 -2.90 -5.92 10.84
N ILE A 156 -1.87 -5.45 10.16
CA ILE A 156 -2.00 -4.53 9.01
C ILE A 156 -2.04 -5.38 7.75
N LEU A 157 -3.09 -5.22 6.94
CA LEU A 157 -3.20 -5.82 5.62
C LEU A 157 -3.34 -4.71 4.59
N ASP A 158 -2.53 -4.80 3.55
CA ASP A 158 -2.45 -3.82 2.46
C ASP A 158 -2.70 -4.54 1.12
N TRP A 159 -3.69 -4.07 0.37
CA TRP A 159 -4.14 -4.67 -0.87
C TRP A 159 -3.32 -4.15 -2.05
N LYS A 160 -2.67 -5.03 -2.78
CA LYS A 160 -1.85 -4.65 -3.95
C LYS A 160 -2.37 -5.30 -5.21
N THR A 161 -2.70 -4.46 -6.21
CA THR A 161 -3.33 -4.85 -7.49
C THR A 161 -2.43 -4.60 -8.69
N ASN A 162 -1.17 -4.20 -8.46
CA ASN A 162 -0.19 -3.91 -9.51
C ASN A 162 0.08 -5.12 -10.42
N LYS A 163 0.55 -4.85 -11.64
CA LYS A 163 0.76 -5.88 -12.68
C LYS A 163 1.70 -7.00 -12.24
N ARG A 164 2.71 -6.69 -11.43
CA ARG A 164 3.69 -7.66 -10.90
C ARG A 164 4.05 -7.25 -9.49
N LEU A 165 4.16 -8.23 -8.61
CA LEU A 165 4.77 -8.07 -7.30
C LEU A 165 6.15 -8.71 -7.34
N LEU A 166 7.20 -7.90 -7.36
CA LEU A 166 8.58 -8.37 -7.34
C LEU A 166 9.06 -8.51 -5.89
N THR A 167 9.74 -9.61 -5.61
CA THR A 167 10.35 -9.98 -4.32
C THR A 167 11.85 -10.23 -4.50
N ASP A 168 12.59 -10.50 -3.45
CA ASP A 168 14.01 -10.84 -3.54
C ASP A 168 14.25 -12.15 -4.32
N GLU A 169 13.24 -13.03 -4.42
CA GLU A 169 13.30 -14.27 -5.21
C GLU A 169 13.33 -14.02 -6.72
N ASP A 170 12.77 -12.89 -7.16
CA ASP A 170 12.73 -12.51 -8.59
C ASP A 170 14.04 -11.88 -9.08
N ARG A 171 15.08 -11.82 -8.25
CA ARG A 171 16.33 -11.12 -8.52
C ARG A 171 17.13 -11.74 -9.68
N ASP A 172 17.42 -10.92 -10.68
CA ASP A 172 18.18 -11.32 -11.88
C ASP A 172 19.66 -10.85 -11.85
N GLY A 173 20.18 -10.41 -10.71
CA GLY A 173 21.55 -9.90 -10.54
C GLY A 173 21.75 -8.43 -10.90
N ARG A 174 20.77 -7.75 -11.49
CA ARG A 174 20.84 -6.33 -11.91
C ARG A 174 20.14 -5.37 -10.96
N TRP A 175 19.59 -5.86 -9.86
CA TRP A 175 18.81 -5.06 -8.96
C TRP A 175 19.66 -4.12 -8.12
N GLN A 176 19.21 -2.88 -8.03
CA GLN A 176 19.80 -1.86 -7.19
C GLN A 176 19.42 -2.08 -5.73
N LYS A 177 20.30 -1.66 -4.83
CA LYS A 177 19.97 -1.53 -3.42
C LYS A 177 19.11 -0.30 -3.18
N LEU A 178 18.34 -0.32 -2.11
CA LEU A 178 17.74 0.88 -1.56
C LEU A 178 18.84 1.80 -1.01
N LEU A 179 18.50 3.06 -0.77
CA LEU A 179 19.41 4.02 -0.13
C LEU A 179 19.36 3.87 1.40
N THR A 180 20.44 4.32 2.06
CA THR A 180 20.52 4.36 3.53
C THR A 180 19.30 5.05 4.14
N PRO A 181 18.69 4.51 5.23
CA PRO A 181 19.18 3.42 6.06
C PRO A 181 18.79 2.00 5.60
N PHE A 182 18.13 1.85 4.45
CA PHE A 182 17.63 0.56 3.95
C PHE A 182 18.58 -0.11 2.93
N ASP A 183 19.84 0.26 2.87
CA ASP A 183 20.85 -0.20 1.89
C ASP A 183 21.24 -1.67 2.02
N SER A 184 20.81 -2.36 3.07
CA SER A 184 20.87 -3.82 3.18
C SER A 184 19.85 -4.54 2.29
N PHE A 185 18.78 -3.86 1.86
CA PHE A 185 17.70 -4.42 1.06
C PHE A 185 17.79 -4.03 -0.42
N TYR A 186 17.22 -4.86 -1.29
CA TYR A 186 17.11 -4.55 -2.72
C TYR A 186 15.86 -3.73 -3.02
N LYS A 187 15.95 -2.85 -4.02
CA LYS A 187 14.81 -2.12 -4.54
C LYS A 187 13.88 -3.09 -5.27
N ASN A 188 12.79 -3.47 -4.65
CA ASN A 188 11.70 -4.24 -5.22
C ASN A 188 10.38 -3.90 -4.50
N HIS A 189 9.26 -4.32 -5.08
CA HIS A 189 7.94 -4.00 -4.52
C HIS A 189 7.75 -4.51 -3.09
N HIS A 190 8.19 -5.73 -2.78
CA HIS A 190 8.03 -6.32 -1.45
C HIS A 190 8.78 -5.51 -0.38
N ASN A 191 10.02 -5.10 -0.67
CA ASN A 191 10.84 -4.32 0.27
C ASN A 191 10.29 -2.89 0.43
N GLU A 192 9.87 -2.22 -0.67
CA GLU A 192 9.25 -0.89 -0.60
C GLU A 192 7.94 -0.91 0.21
N TYR A 193 7.09 -1.92 0.02
CA TYR A 193 5.88 -2.10 0.82
C TYR A 193 6.20 -2.50 2.26
N SER A 194 7.29 -3.24 2.50
CA SER A 194 7.74 -3.55 3.86
C SER A 194 8.14 -2.28 4.63
N ILE A 195 8.80 -1.31 3.99
CA ILE A 195 9.06 0.01 4.59
C ILE A 195 7.74 0.72 4.91
N GLN A 196 6.79 0.73 3.94
CA GLN A 196 5.48 1.35 4.13
C GLN A 196 4.78 0.82 5.37
N LEU A 197 4.65 -0.50 5.45
CA LEU A 197 3.88 -1.13 6.53
C LEU A 197 4.64 -1.13 7.85
N SER A 198 5.98 -1.09 7.83
CA SER A 198 6.78 -0.88 9.03
C SER A 198 6.61 0.53 9.59
N MET A 199 6.50 1.57 8.74
CA MET A 199 6.19 2.92 9.19
C MET A 199 4.77 2.97 9.81
N TYR A 200 3.78 2.32 9.19
CA TYR A 200 2.44 2.26 9.78
C TYR A 200 2.43 1.51 11.12
N ALA A 201 3.16 0.42 11.23
CA ALA A 201 3.32 -0.30 12.48
C ALA A 201 3.96 0.58 13.56
N ALA A 202 5.03 1.32 13.22
CA ALA A 202 5.69 2.25 14.14
C ALA A 202 4.74 3.38 14.58
N ILE A 203 3.90 3.92 13.67
CA ILE A 203 2.88 4.91 14.02
C ILE A 203 1.88 4.32 15.01
N LEU A 204 1.33 3.14 14.75
CA LEU A 204 0.39 2.49 15.65
C LEU A 204 1.00 2.24 17.04
N GLU A 205 2.25 1.81 17.10
CA GLU A 205 2.97 1.59 18.38
C GLU A 205 3.28 2.88 19.12
N GLU A 206 3.57 4.00 18.45
CA GLU A 206 3.66 5.33 19.08
C GLU A 206 2.38 5.68 19.86
N TRP A 207 1.23 5.26 19.34
CA TRP A 207 -0.08 5.44 19.97
C TRP A 207 -0.48 4.30 20.93
N GLY A 208 0.47 3.41 21.24
CA GLY A 208 0.32 2.36 22.25
C GLY A 208 -0.45 1.11 21.79
N PHE A 209 -0.55 0.87 20.46
CA PHE A 209 -1.14 -0.36 19.94
C PHE A 209 -0.08 -1.46 19.79
N GLU A 210 -0.46 -2.69 20.04
CA GLU A 210 0.40 -3.86 19.78
C GLU A 210 0.17 -4.37 18.37
N VAL A 211 1.21 -4.32 17.51
CA VAL A 211 1.15 -4.80 16.14
C VAL A 211 1.70 -6.21 16.05
N GLY A 212 0.84 -7.18 15.71
CA GLY A 212 1.20 -8.60 15.58
C GLY A 212 1.87 -8.95 14.25
N GLY A 213 1.71 -8.11 13.23
CA GLY A 213 2.33 -8.28 11.93
C GLY A 213 1.72 -7.42 10.84
N ALA A 214 2.43 -7.35 9.71
CA ALA A 214 2.01 -6.62 8.53
C ALA A 214 2.15 -7.51 7.28
N TYR A 215 1.18 -7.45 6.39
CA TYR A 215 1.06 -8.34 5.24
C TYR A 215 0.60 -7.60 4.00
N ILE A 216 1.18 -7.96 2.87
CA ILE A 216 0.67 -7.61 1.55
C ILE A 216 -0.29 -8.72 1.12
N VAL A 217 -1.48 -8.34 0.68
CA VAL A 217 -2.38 -9.25 -0.03
C VAL A 217 -2.34 -8.87 -1.49
N TYR A 218 -1.55 -9.60 -2.27
CA TYR A 218 -1.37 -9.35 -3.69
C TYR A 218 -2.47 -10.00 -4.52
N ILE A 219 -3.21 -9.16 -5.23
CA ILE A 219 -4.34 -9.52 -6.07
C ILE A 219 -4.01 -9.09 -7.51
N GLY A 220 -3.05 -9.79 -8.13
CA GLY A 220 -2.56 -9.46 -9.47
C GLY A 220 -3.55 -9.77 -10.60
N PRO A 221 -3.24 -9.32 -11.84
CA PRO A 221 -4.10 -9.52 -13.01
C PRO A 221 -4.01 -10.91 -13.63
N ASP A 222 -3.00 -11.69 -13.25
CA ASP A 222 -2.78 -13.05 -13.74
C ASP A 222 -3.81 -14.05 -13.21
N GLU A 223 -3.78 -15.29 -13.71
CA GLU A 223 -4.65 -16.38 -13.26
C GLU A 223 -4.17 -17.04 -11.95
N GLU A 224 -2.99 -16.64 -11.45
CA GLU A 224 -2.47 -17.19 -10.20
C GLU A 224 -3.34 -16.76 -9.01
N PRO A 225 -3.52 -17.61 -7.99
CA PRO A 225 -4.24 -17.23 -6.79
C PRO A 225 -3.64 -15.99 -6.11
N ALA A 226 -4.49 -15.21 -5.43
CA ALA A 226 -3.99 -14.12 -4.59
C ALA A 226 -2.99 -14.65 -3.55
N LYS A 227 -1.93 -13.87 -3.31
CA LYS A 227 -0.84 -14.25 -2.39
C LYS A 227 -0.88 -13.37 -1.13
N VAL A 228 -0.72 -14.00 0.02
CA VAL A 228 -0.53 -13.29 1.29
C VAL A 228 0.94 -13.38 1.67
N LEU A 229 1.64 -12.25 1.60
CA LEU A 229 3.07 -12.18 1.90
C LEU A 229 3.29 -11.39 3.19
N LYS A 230 4.03 -11.98 4.12
CA LYS A 230 4.45 -11.28 5.32
C LYS A 230 5.52 -10.25 4.94
N CYS A 231 5.34 -9.02 5.38
CA CYS A 231 6.35 -7.98 5.21
C CYS A 231 7.55 -8.22 6.13
N VAL A 232 8.72 -7.77 5.68
CA VAL A 232 9.90 -7.67 6.53
C VAL A 232 9.65 -6.54 7.53
N ASP A 233 9.95 -6.80 8.80
CA ASP A 233 9.87 -5.77 9.83
C ASP A 233 11.11 -4.87 9.74
N MET A 234 10.93 -3.65 9.30
CA MET A 234 12.00 -2.68 9.09
C MET A 234 11.92 -1.50 10.09
N ARG A 235 11.16 -1.65 11.20
CA ARG A 235 11.01 -0.58 12.20
C ARG A 235 12.34 -0.15 12.84
N GLU A 236 13.32 -1.04 12.94
CA GLU A 236 14.66 -0.74 13.45
C GLU A 236 15.43 0.28 12.61
N TYR A 237 15.05 0.47 11.33
CA TYR A 237 15.66 1.44 10.41
C TYR A 237 14.92 2.78 10.38
N ILE A 238 13.80 2.92 11.09
CA ILE A 238 12.95 4.12 11.10
C ILE A 238 13.31 4.98 12.32
N HIS A 239 14.06 6.06 12.09
CA HIS A 239 14.55 6.96 13.15
C HIS A 239 14.03 8.40 13.01
#